data_11690f9556d2deb845bb3174b1ecd0eb
#
_entry.id   11690f9556d2deb845bb3174b1ecd0eb
#
_cell.length_a   1.000
_cell.length_b   1.000
_cell.length_c   1.000
_cell.angle_alpha   90.00
_cell.angle_beta   90.00
_cell.angle_gamma   90.00
#
_symmetry.space_group_name_H-M   'P 1'
#
loop_
_entity.id
_entity.type
_entity.pdbx_description
1 polymer ?
#
loop_
_entity_poly.entity_id
_entity_poly.type
_entity_poly.pdbx_seq_one_letter_code
_entity_poly.pdbx_strand_id
1 'polypeptide(L)'
;MLGAPVSDAGSDLLMDARTELAFFVMQTHSGWMVRADGAVYGPYSCSEAALTEAVDEAHAAGLFGFASVVLVQQVIGLPYDIKWLYGHDPYPPI
;
A
#
# COMPACT_ATOMS: atom_id res chain seq x y z
N MET A 1 31.76 -10.75 9.63
CA MET A 1 31.50 -10.96 9.74
C MET A 1 31.14 -11.04 9.75
N LEU A 2 30.89 -10.72 9.52
CA LEU A 2 30.46 -10.79 9.65
C LEU A 2 29.83 -10.73 9.71
N GLY A 3 29.56 -10.42 9.54
CA GLY A 3 28.82 -10.45 9.72
C GLY A 3 28.19 -10.22 9.77
N ALA A 4 28.04 -9.94 9.77
CA ALA A 4 27.34 -9.81 10.00
C ALA A 4 26.78 -9.55 10.07
N PRO A 5 26.76 -9.37 10.05
CA PRO A 5 26.13 -9.21 10.21
C PRO A 5 25.51 -9.16 10.23
N VAL A 6 25.44 -8.88 10.23
CA VAL A 6 24.86 -9.04 10.41
C VAL A 6 24.28 -8.99 10.47
N SER A 7 24.17 -8.75 10.38
CA SER A 7 23.63 -8.85 10.58
C SER A 7 23.15 -8.83 10.76
N ASP A 8 23.11 -8.53 10.84
CA ASP A 8 22.63 -8.67 11.11
C ASP A 8 22.05 -8.55 11.46
N ALA A 9 22.03 -8.19 11.57
CA ALA A 9 21.41 -8.13 11.91
C ALA A 9 20.73 -8.01 12.06
N GLY A 10 20.61 -7.80 11.97
CA GLY A 10 19.87 -7.75 12.13
C GLY A 10 19.20 -7.76 12.02
N SER A 11 19.10 -7.68 11.98
CA SER A 11 18.41 -7.91 11.80
C SER A 11 17.76 -8.07 11.98
N ASP A 12 17.38 -7.71 12.20
CA ASP A 12 16.69 -7.92 12.23
C ASP A 12 16.23 -7.69 12.04
N LEU A 13 16.10 -7.20 12.18
CA LEU A 13 15.67 -6.84 11.81
C LEU A 13 15.51 -7.04 11.03
N LEU A 14 15.63 -7.15 10.70
CA LEU A 14 15.41 -7.40 9.96
C LEU A 14 14.75 -8.13 9.45
N MET A 15 14.57 -8.62 9.82
CA MET A 15 13.82 -9.50 9.55
C MET A 15 12.74 -9.18 8.82
N ASP A 16 12.26 -8.29 8.95
CA ASP A 16 11.19 -7.89 8.23
C ASP A 16 11.55 -6.93 7.22
N ALA A 17 12.58 -7.18 6.51
CA ALA A 17 13.04 -6.35 5.44
C ALA A 17 12.25 -6.62 4.18
N ARG A 18 10.92 -6.58 4.25
CA ARG A 18 10.08 -6.68 3.08
C ARG A 18 10.14 -5.39 2.30
N THR A 19 10.06 -5.50 0.98
CA THR A 19 9.90 -4.33 0.14
C THR A 19 8.54 -3.72 0.39
N GLU A 20 8.50 -2.43 0.66
CA GLU A 20 7.25 -1.72 0.83
C GLU A 20 6.63 -1.42 -0.52
N LEU A 21 5.31 -1.51 -0.57
CA LEU A 21 4.56 -1.18 -1.78
C LEU A 21 3.35 -0.35 -1.36
N ALA A 22 3.33 0.89 -1.78
CA ALA A 22 2.27 1.83 -1.41
C ALA A 22 1.27 1.97 -2.54
N PHE A 23 -0.01 1.91 -2.21
CA PHE A 23 -1.10 2.11 -3.14
C PHE A 23 -1.77 3.41 -2.79
N PHE A 24 -1.70 4.39 -3.69
CA PHE A 24 -2.20 5.73 -3.47
C PHE A 24 -3.54 5.90 -4.15
N VAL A 25 -4.56 6.22 -3.37
CA VAL A 25 -5.90 6.50 -3.87
C VAL A 25 -6.08 8.01 -3.89
N MET A 26 -6.40 8.57 -5.05
CA MET A 26 -6.47 10.01 -5.21
C MET A 26 -7.52 10.41 -6.23
N GLN A 27 -8.04 11.62 -6.09
CA GLN A 27 -8.99 12.18 -7.02
C GLN A 27 -8.25 12.94 -8.10
N THR A 28 -8.69 12.79 -9.35
CA THR A 28 -8.14 13.50 -10.50
C THR A 28 -9.30 14.11 -11.28
N HIS A 29 -8.97 14.81 -12.37
CA HIS A 29 -10.01 15.33 -13.26
C HIS A 29 -10.88 14.23 -13.84
N SER A 30 -10.31 13.05 -14.03
CA SER A 30 -11.03 11.93 -14.66
C SER A 30 -11.80 11.10 -13.66
N GLY A 31 -11.64 11.35 -12.37
CA GLY A 31 -12.26 10.56 -11.32
C GLY A 31 -11.24 10.08 -10.31
N TRP A 32 -11.59 9.04 -9.56
CA TRP A 32 -10.70 8.48 -8.56
C TRP A 32 -9.75 7.48 -9.21
N MET A 33 -8.48 7.56 -8.85
CA MET A 33 -7.45 6.71 -9.42
C MET A 33 -6.68 6.01 -8.32
N VAL A 34 -6.08 4.89 -8.67
CA VAL A 34 -5.14 4.18 -7.79
C VAL A 34 -3.80 4.14 -8.49
N ARG A 35 -2.75 4.53 -7.78
CA ARG A 35 -1.38 4.50 -8.33
C ARG A 35 -0.47 3.70 -7.44
N ALA A 36 0.29 2.78 -8.03
CA ALA A 36 1.23 1.94 -7.30
C ALA A 36 2.38 1.55 -8.22
N ASP A 37 3.60 1.88 -7.79
CA ASP A 37 4.82 1.43 -8.45
C ASP A 37 4.79 1.62 -9.97
N GLY A 38 4.42 2.80 -10.41
CA GLY A 38 4.39 3.12 -11.82
C GLY A 38 3.15 2.69 -12.57
N ALA A 39 2.28 1.92 -11.93
CA ALA A 39 1.00 1.51 -12.53
C ALA A 39 -0.11 2.45 -12.08
N VAL A 40 -1.07 2.67 -12.95
CA VAL A 40 -2.22 3.53 -12.66
C VAL A 40 -3.47 2.76 -13.05
N TYR A 41 -4.44 2.74 -12.14
CA TYR A 41 -5.71 2.05 -12.35
C TYR A 41 -6.86 3.03 -12.22
N GLY A 42 -7.93 2.77 -12.91
CA GLY A 42 -9.11 3.62 -12.90
C GLY A 42 -9.38 4.20 -14.28
N PRO A 43 -10.25 5.22 -14.35
CA PRO A 43 -10.88 5.93 -13.22
C PRO A 43 -12.04 5.17 -12.61
N TYR A 44 -12.26 5.44 -11.32
CA TYR A 44 -13.39 4.89 -10.57
C TYR A 44 -14.36 6.03 -10.26
N SER A 45 -15.64 5.69 -10.16
CA SER A 45 -16.68 6.71 -9.97
C SER A 45 -16.71 7.32 -8.59
N CYS A 46 -16.16 6.62 -7.59
CA CYS A 46 -16.14 7.12 -6.22
C CYS A 46 -14.93 6.61 -5.48
N SER A 47 -14.66 7.23 -4.34
CA SER A 47 -13.49 6.85 -3.54
C SER A 47 -13.60 5.42 -3.01
N GLU A 48 -14.82 4.98 -2.71
CA GLU A 48 -15.00 3.63 -2.18
C GLU A 48 -14.64 2.57 -3.19
N ALA A 49 -15.02 2.78 -4.45
CA ALA A 49 -14.67 1.83 -5.49
C ALA A 49 -13.15 1.77 -5.69
N ALA A 50 -12.50 2.92 -5.70
CA ALA A 50 -11.05 2.99 -5.83
C ALA A 50 -10.37 2.35 -4.61
N LEU A 51 -10.88 2.61 -3.41
CA LEU A 51 -10.30 2.06 -2.20
C LEU A 51 -10.42 0.54 -2.17
N THR A 52 -11.58 0.01 -2.57
CA THR A 52 -11.78 -1.45 -2.64
C THR A 52 -10.75 -2.08 -3.56
N GLU A 53 -10.56 -1.49 -4.73
CA GLU A 53 -9.57 -2.01 -5.67
C GLU A 53 -8.15 -1.93 -5.10
N ALA A 54 -7.81 -0.82 -4.46
CA ALA A 54 -6.49 -0.65 -3.87
C ALA A 54 -6.22 -1.68 -2.78
N VAL A 55 -7.21 -1.94 -1.92
CA VAL A 55 -7.08 -2.92 -0.86
C VAL A 55 -6.92 -4.33 -1.43
N ASP A 56 -7.70 -4.66 -2.47
CA ASP A 56 -7.59 -5.97 -3.11
C ASP A 56 -6.19 -6.17 -3.68
N GLU A 57 -5.66 -5.16 -4.36
CA GLU A 57 -4.31 -5.25 -4.94
C GLU A 57 -3.24 -5.28 -3.86
N ALA A 58 -3.43 -4.50 -2.80
CA ALA A 58 -2.47 -4.46 -1.69
C ALA A 58 -2.45 -5.80 -0.96
N HIS A 59 -3.61 -6.42 -0.78
CA HIS A 59 -3.69 -7.72 -0.16
C HIS A 59 -2.97 -8.77 -1.00
N ALA A 60 -3.19 -8.75 -2.31
CA ALA A 60 -2.52 -9.68 -3.21
C ALA A 60 -1.00 -9.49 -3.14
N ALA A 61 -0.54 -8.23 -3.13
CA ALA A 61 0.88 -7.94 -3.00
C ALA A 61 1.45 -8.47 -1.69
N GLY A 62 0.68 -8.33 -0.61
CA GLY A 62 1.08 -8.86 0.69
C GLY A 62 1.27 -10.36 0.67
N LEU A 63 0.41 -11.07 -0.04
CA LEU A 63 0.53 -12.51 -0.18
C LEU A 63 1.80 -12.91 -0.92
N PHE A 64 2.33 -12.01 -1.76
CA PHE A 64 3.60 -12.24 -2.45
C PHE A 64 4.80 -11.76 -1.64
N GLY A 65 4.59 -11.25 -0.44
CA GLY A 65 5.71 -10.90 0.44
C GLY A 65 6.01 -9.41 0.55
N PHE A 66 5.18 -8.54 -0.04
CA PHE A 66 5.39 -7.11 0.10
C PHE A 66 4.79 -6.59 1.41
N ALA A 67 5.39 -5.54 1.95
CA ALA A 67 4.78 -4.80 3.04
C ALA A 67 3.90 -3.73 2.39
N SER A 68 2.64 -4.08 2.12
CA SER A 68 1.78 -3.21 1.34
C SER A 68 0.90 -2.34 2.23
N VAL A 69 0.63 -1.13 1.76
CA VAL A 69 -0.15 -0.13 2.48
C VAL A 69 -1.00 0.63 1.49
N VAL A 70 -2.21 0.99 1.90
CA VAL A 70 -3.12 1.80 1.10
C VAL A 70 -3.27 3.16 1.76
N LEU A 71 -3.00 4.22 0.99
CA LEU A 71 -3.12 5.59 1.45
C LEU A 71 -4.14 6.30 0.59
N VAL A 72 -4.93 7.18 1.20
CA VAL A 72 -5.98 7.91 0.51
C VAL A 72 -5.78 9.40 0.71
N GLN A 73 -5.87 10.15 -0.39
CA GLN A 73 -5.95 11.59 -0.36
C GLN A 73 -7.41 11.97 -0.57
N GLN A 74 -8.06 12.42 0.47
CA GLN A 74 -9.49 12.70 0.42
C GLN A 74 -9.79 13.94 -0.42
N VAL A 75 -8.92 14.93 -0.34
CA VAL A 75 -9.08 16.19 -1.04
C VAL A 75 -7.76 16.51 -1.72
N ILE A 76 -7.82 16.94 -2.98
CA ILE A 76 -6.63 17.29 -3.74
C ILE A 76 -5.84 18.34 -2.97
N GLY A 77 -4.54 18.08 -2.81
CA GLY A 77 -3.65 19.01 -2.11
C GLY A 77 -3.48 18.73 -0.62
N LEU A 78 -4.32 17.88 -0.04
CA LEU A 78 -4.16 17.53 1.36
C LEU A 78 -3.26 16.31 1.52
N PRO A 79 -2.72 16.09 2.73
CA PRO A 79 -1.88 14.91 2.96
C PRO A 79 -2.66 13.61 2.78
N TYR A 80 -1.93 12.54 2.50
CA TYR A 80 -2.50 11.21 2.42
C TYR A 80 -2.62 10.61 3.81
N ASP A 81 -3.70 9.85 4.01
CA ASP A 81 -3.92 9.11 5.26
C ASP A 81 -3.81 7.62 4.99
N ILE A 82 -3.23 6.88 5.91
CA ILE A 82 -3.17 5.44 5.81
C ILE A 82 -4.57 4.89 6.11
N LYS A 83 -5.09 4.09 5.17
CA LYS A 83 -6.41 3.51 5.31
C LYS A 83 -6.39 2.01 5.52
N TRP A 84 -5.37 1.33 5.04
CA TRP A 84 -5.30 -0.11 5.17
C TRP A 84 -3.84 -0.54 5.16
N LEU A 85 -3.50 -1.48 6.05
CA LEU A 85 -2.13 -1.94 6.20
C LEU A 85 -2.14 -3.46 6.24
N TYR A 86 -1.42 -4.07 5.32
CA TYR A 86 -1.36 -5.52 5.24
C TYR A 86 -0.82 -6.12 6.53
N GLY A 87 -1.51 -7.12 7.05
CA GLY A 87 -1.10 -7.78 8.28
C GLY A 87 -1.62 -7.12 9.55
N HIS A 88 -2.16 -5.88 9.45
CA HIS A 88 -2.73 -5.17 10.58
C HIS A 88 -4.23 -5.03 10.46
N ASP A 89 -4.71 -4.70 9.28
CA ASP A 89 -6.13 -4.49 9.04
C ASP A 89 -6.75 -5.74 8.45
N PRO A 90 -8.04 -5.99 8.71
CA PRO A 90 -8.68 -7.20 8.20
C PRO A 90 -8.87 -7.17 6.70
N TYR A 91 -8.93 -8.33 6.11
CA TYR A 91 -9.28 -8.49 4.71
C TYR A 91 -10.34 -9.56 4.59
N PRO A 92 -11.48 -9.30 3.91
CA PRO A 92 -11.80 -7.98 3.34
C PRO A 92 -12.05 -6.95 4.44
N PRO A 93 -11.85 -5.66 4.14
CA PRO A 93 -12.13 -4.61 5.10
C PRO A 93 -13.63 -4.54 5.35
N ILE A 94 -13.98 -4.15 6.56
CA ILE A 94 -15.38 -4.11 6.91
C ILE A 94 -15.90 -2.71 6.85
#